data_3ed7e0010c206a3877e57ad0e9a46a1c
#
_entry.id   3ed7e0010c206a3877e57ad0e9a46a1c
#
_cell.length_a   1.000
_cell.length_b   1.000
_cell.length_c   1.000
_cell.angle_alpha   90.00
_cell.angle_beta   90.00
_cell.angle_gamma   90.00
#
_symmetry.space_group_name_H-M   'P 1'
#
loop_
_entity.id
_entity.type
_entity.pdbx_description
1 polymer ?
#
loop_
_entity_poly.entity_id
_entity_poly.type
_entity_poly.pdbx_seq_one_letter_code
_entity_poly.pdbx_strand_id
1 'polypeptide(L)'
;MNSSVEWRRSKVQELSSQGYNQSEISRMLQISQPTINRDISYLRLQAKANIKRYIDERLPEEYEKCLVGLTAITKEAWNTAQNTEDKREKIQALSLAKECYSM
;
A
#
# COMPACT_ATOMS: atom_id res chain seq x y z
N MET A 1 26.57 16.28 -9.36
CA MET A 1 27.13 16.04 -8.03
C MET A 1 26.15 15.30 -7.16
N ASN A 2 24.89 15.72 -7.11
CA ASN A 2 23.89 14.95 -6.39
C ASN A 2 23.63 13.56 -6.98
N SER A 3 23.93 13.36 -8.27
CA SER A 3 23.75 12.07 -8.93
C SER A 3 24.53 10.94 -8.28
N SER A 4 25.72 11.23 -7.76
CA SER A 4 26.54 10.22 -7.10
C SER A 4 25.95 9.80 -5.75
N VAL A 5 25.41 10.74 -4.98
CA VAL A 5 24.71 10.47 -3.72
C VAL A 5 23.38 9.75 -3.98
N GLU A 6 22.64 10.21 -4.96
CA GLU A 6 21.36 9.60 -5.34
C GLU A 6 21.56 8.17 -5.82
N TRP A 7 22.58 7.93 -6.64
CA TRP A 7 22.93 6.59 -7.10
C TRP A 7 23.25 5.67 -5.92
N ARG A 8 24.09 6.15 -5.00
CA ARG A 8 24.48 5.40 -3.82
C ARG A 8 23.27 5.04 -2.97
N ARG A 9 22.40 6.01 -2.68
CA ARG A 9 21.19 5.78 -1.88
C ARG A 9 20.24 4.83 -2.56
N SER A 10 20.11 4.92 -3.87
CA SER A 10 19.30 3.99 -4.66
C SER A 10 19.84 2.56 -4.55
N LYS A 11 21.16 2.39 -4.61
CA LYS A 11 21.80 1.09 -4.45
C LYS A 11 21.65 0.54 -3.04
N VAL A 12 21.79 1.39 -2.03
CA VAL A 12 21.58 1.01 -0.63
C VAL A 12 20.15 0.52 -0.44
N GLN A 13 19.18 1.23 -0.98
CA GLN A 13 17.77 0.85 -0.90
C GLN A 13 17.51 -0.49 -1.58
N GLU A 14 18.04 -0.68 -2.78
CA GLU A 14 17.92 -1.92 -3.53
C GLU A 14 18.49 -3.12 -2.76
N LEU A 15 19.72 -3.00 -2.27
CA LEU A 15 20.39 -4.07 -1.54
C LEU A 15 19.71 -4.35 -0.20
N SER A 16 19.26 -3.30 0.49
CA SER A 16 18.51 -3.45 1.73
C SER A 16 17.20 -4.20 1.50
N SER A 17 16.51 -3.93 0.39
CA SER A 17 15.27 -4.63 0.05
C SER A 17 15.50 -6.10 -0.28
N GLN A 18 16.70 -6.46 -0.71
CA GLN A 18 17.09 -7.84 -0.98
C GLN A 18 17.53 -8.60 0.28
N GLY A 19 17.55 -7.94 1.43
CA GLY A 19 17.86 -8.57 2.70
C GLY A 19 19.30 -8.44 3.17
N TYR A 20 20.15 -7.70 2.46
CA TYR A 20 21.53 -7.49 2.89
C TYR A 20 21.58 -6.53 4.08
N ASN A 21 22.46 -6.83 5.04
CA ASN A 21 22.66 -5.97 6.19
C ASN A 21 23.67 -4.86 5.88
N GLN A 22 23.85 -3.93 6.85
CA GLN A 22 24.71 -2.76 6.66
C GLN A 22 26.16 -3.13 6.37
N SER A 23 26.69 -4.14 7.04
CA SER A 23 28.05 -4.62 6.82
C SER A 23 28.23 -5.16 5.42
N GLU A 24 27.26 -5.95 4.96
CA GLU A 24 27.29 -6.53 3.62
C GLU A 24 27.21 -5.46 2.54
N ILE A 25 26.31 -4.50 2.70
CA ILE A 25 26.15 -3.37 1.78
C ILE A 25 27.43 -2.55 1.72
N SER A 26 28.03 -2.27 2.88
CA SER A 26 29.30 -1.55 2.97
C SER A 26 30.39 -2.24 2.14
N ARG A 27 30.53 -3.54 2.29
CA ARG A 27 31.51 -4.31 1.53
C ARG A 27 31.19 -4.36 0.03
N MET A 28 29.93 -4.56 -0.32
CA MET A 28 29.53 -4.68 -1.72
C MET A 28 29.73 -3.39 -2.49
N LEU A 29 29.46 -2.26 -1.86
CA LEU A 29 29.59 -0.94 -2.49
C LEU A 29 30.94 -0.31 -2.25
N GLN A 30 31.77 -0.91 -1.40
CA GLN A 30 33.07 -0.36 -0.99
C GLN A 30 32.93 1.05 -0.41
N ILE A 31 31.94 1.21 0.45
CA ILE A 31 31.63 2.48 1.12
C ILE A 31 31.61 2.22 2.63
N SER A 32 32.06 3.19 3.42
CA SER A 32 32.17 3.04 4.87
C SER A 32 30.80 2.79 5.51
N GLN A 33 30.77 2.00 6.59
CA GLN A 33 29.54 1.72 7.34
C GLN A 33 28.84 2.97 7.86
N PRO A 34 29.56 3.98 8.42
CA PRO A 34 28.90 5.22 8.82
C PRO A 34 28.12 5.91 7.70
N THR A 35 28.66 5.88 6.48
CA THR A 35 27.96 6.44 5.32
C THR A 35 26.72 5.65 4.97
N ILE A 36 26.80 4.31 5.00
CA ILE A 36 25.65 3.43 4.77
C ILE A 36 24.58 3.68 5.84
N ASN A 37 24.97 3.82 7.10
CA ASN A 37 24.04 4.14 8.20
C ASN A 37 23.31 5.45 7.98
N ARG A 38 24.01 6.48 7.54
CA ARG A 38 23.38 7.77 7.23
C ARG A 38 22.39 7.64 6.08
N ASP A 39 22.73 6.89 5.04
CA ASP A 39 21.85 6.68 3.92
C ASP A 39 20.59 5.95 4.34
N ILE A 40 20.71 4.90 5.16
CA ILE A 40 19.56 4.15 5.66
C ILE A 40 18.66 5.05 6.53
N SER A 41 19.26 5.87 7.40
CA SER A 41 18.51 6.81 8.23
C SER A 41 17.77 7.84 7.37
N TYR A 42 18.42 8.36 6.35
CA TYR A 42 17.79 9.28 5.40
C TYR A 42 16.61 8.63 4.68
N LEU A 43 16.79 7.41 4.19
CA LEU A 43 15.74 6.67 3.47
C LEU A 43 14.55 6.38 4.37
N ARG A 44 14.79 6.06 5.66
CA ARG A 44 13.71 5.85 6.63
C ARG A 44 12.90 7.12 6.87
N LEU A 45 13.56 8.24 7.02
CA LEU A 45 12.89 9.54 7.20
C LEU A 45 12.06 9.89 5.97
N GLN A 46 12.63 9.67 4.79
CA GLN A 46 11.92 9.94 3.54
C GLN A 46 10.70 9.04 3.37
N ALA A 47 10.83 7.75 3.72
CA ALA A 47 9.71 6.81 3.67
C ALA A 47 8.58 7.24 4.61
N LYS A 48 8.92 7.66 5.83
CA LYS A 48 7.93 8.18 6.78
C LYS A 48 7.21 9.41 6.24
N ALA A 49 7.95 10.35 5.66
CA ALA A 49 7.37 11.56 5.08
C ALA A 49 6.44 11.23 3.91
N ASN A 50 6.82 10.29 3.05
CA ASN A 50 6.03 9.87 1.91
C ASN A 50 4.74 9.16 2.36
N ILE A 51 4.81 8.29 3.36
CA ILE A 51 3.65 7.60 3.92
C ILE A 51 2.69 8.59 4.55
N LYS A 52 3.22 9.54 5.34
CA LYS A 52 2.40 10.57 5.97
C LYS A 52 1.67 11.42 4.93
N ARG A 53 2.36 11.80 3.86
CA ARG A 53 1.76 12.57 2.76
C ARG A 53 0.65 11.76 2.08
N TYR A 54 0.89 10.49 1.83
CA TYR A 54 -0.11 9.60 1.23
C TYR A 54 -1.36 9.50 2.11
N ILE A 55 -1.17 9.31 3.43
CA ILE A 55 -2.27 9.22 4.38
C ILE A 55 -3.06 10.53 4.41
N ASP A 56 -2.37 11.68 4.41
CA ASP A 56 -3.03 12.98 4.53
C ASP A 56 -3.73 13.41 3.24
N GLU A 57 -3.13 13.13 2.08
CA GLU A 57 -3.58 13.68 0.80
C GLU A 57 -4.37 12.70 -0.05
N ARG A 58 -4.02 11.42 -0.06
CA ARG A 58 -4.59 10.43 -0.98
C ARG A 58 -5.51 9.42 -0.33
N LEU A 59 -5.16 8.95 0.85
CA LEU A 59 -5.92 7.88 1.50
C LEU A 59 -7.38 8.25 1.76
N PRO A 60 -7.72 9.47 2.20
CA PRO A 60 -9.13 9.84 2.40
C PRO A 60 -9.94 9.74 1.12
N GLU A 61 -9.40 10.19 -0.01
CA GLU A 61 -10.08 10.13 -1.30
C GLU A 61 -10.27 8.68 -1.76
N GLU A 62 -9.25 7.86 -1.64
CA GLU A 62 -9.33 6.45 -1.99
C GLU A 62 -10.31 5.68 -1.11
N TYR A 63 -10.31 5.98 0.18
CA TYR A 63 -11.25 5.39 1.13
C TYR A 63 -12.69 5.73 0.75
N GLU A 64 -12.95 6.98 0.39
CA GLU A 64 -14.28 7.41 -0.01
C GLU A 64 -14.73 6.72 -1.30
N LYS A 65 -13.85 6.56 -2.27
CA LYS A 65 -14.15 5.81 -3.49
C LYS A 65 -14.54 4.36 -3.18
N CYS A 66 -13.85 3.73 -2.25
CA CYS A 66 -14.18 2.38 -1.81
C CYS A 66 -15.58 2.32 -1.18
N LEU A 67 -15.89 3.29 -0.31
CA LEU A 67 -17.20 3.34 0.35
C LEU A 67 -18.32 3.52 -0.67
N VAL A 68 -18.15 4.40 -1.63
CA VAL A 68 -19.14 4.63 -2.69
C VAL A 68 -19.33 3.35 -3.52
N GLY A 69 -18.23 2.69 -3.88
CA GLY A 69 -18.28 1.43 -4.62
C GLY A 69 -19.01 0.32 -3.86
N LEU A 70 -18.69 0.15 -2.58
CA LEU A 70 -19.35 -0.83 -1.73
C LEU A 70 -20.84 -0.55 -1.56
N THR A 71 -21.19 0.72 -1.40
CA THR A 71 -22.60 1.13 -1.30
C THR A 71 -23.35 0.80 -2.56
N ALA A 72 -22.77 1.05 -3.74
CA ALA A 72 -23.39 0.73 -5.01
C ALA A 72 -23.61 -0.78 -5.19
N ILE A 73 -22.61 -1.60 -4.84
CA ILE A 73 -22.70 -3.05 -4.90
C ILE A 73 -23.79 -3.57 -3.95
N THR A 74 -23.82 -3.07 -2.74
CA THR A 74 -24.80 -3.44 -1.72
C THR A 74 -26.21 -3.13 -2.20
N LYS A 75 -26.42 -1.94 -2.77
CA LYS A 75 -27.72 -1.51 -3.28
C LYS A 75 -28.18 -2.41 -4.42
N GLU A 76 -27.29 -2.74 -5.34
CA GLU A 76 -27.59 -3.60 -6.47
C GLU A 76 -27.93 -5.03 -6.02
N ALA A 77 -27.17 -5.58 -5.08
CA ALA A 77 -27.43 -6.89 -4.51
C ALA A 77 -28.80 -6.93 -3.82
N TRP A 78 -29.14 -5.87 -3.08
CA TRP A 78 -30.42 -5.72 -2.41
C TRP A 78 -31.57 -5.66 -3.40
N ASN A 79 -31.43 -4.88 -4.47
CA ASN A 79 -32.44 -4.79 -5.53
C ASN A 79 -32.64 -6.13 -6.22
N THR A 80 -31.57 -6.87 -6.50
CA THR A 80 -31.65 -8.21 -7.10
C THR A 80 -32.42 -9.15 -6.18
N ALA A 81 -32.14 -9.12 -4.89
CA ALA A 81 -32.84 -9.97 -3.92
C ALA A 81 -34.34 -9.67 -3.86
N GLN A 82 -34.74 -8.41 -4.02
CA GLN A 82 -36.16 -8.01 -3.98
C GLN A 82 -36.88 -8.32 -5.28
N ASN A 83 -36.19 -8.30 -6.42
CA ASN A 83 -36.82 -8.39 -7.74
C ASN A 83 -36.78 -9.78 -8.36
N THR A 84 -36.17 -10.76 -7.70
CA THR A 84 -36.12 -12.14 -8.21
C THR A 84 -37.13 -13.02 -7.51
N GLU A 85 -37.76 -13.94 -8.28
CA GLU A 85 -38.65 -14.97 -7.75
C GLU A 85 -37.89 -16.26 -7.42
N ASP A 86 -36.67 -16.42 -7.89
CA ASP A 86 -35.82 -17.58 -7.63
C ASP A 86 -35.21 -17.48 -6.24
N LYS A 87 -35.54 -18.44 -5.37
CA LYS A 87 -35.01 -18.50 -4.01
C LYS A 87 -33.50 -18.58 -3.99
N ARG A 88 -32.88 -19.28 -4.92
CA ARG A 88 -31.43 -19.44 -5.00
C ARG A 88 -30.77 -18.10 -5.29
N GLU A 89 -31.29 -17.35 -6.25
CA GLU A 89 -30.79 -16.03 -6.58
C GLU A 89 -30.97 -15.06 -5.41
N LYS A 90 -32.09 -15.10 -4.72
CA LYS A 90 -32.32 -14.28 -3.53
C LYS A 90 -31.30 -14.57 -2.43
N ILE A 91 -31.04 -15.84 -2.19
CA ILE A 91 -30.07 -16.25 -1.17
C ILE A 91 -28.66 -15.75 -1.55
N GLN A 92 -28.26 -15.89 -2.83
CA GLN A 92 -26.97 -15.43 -3.31
C GLN A 92 -26.85 -13.91 -3.21
N ALA A 93 -27.87 -13.16 -3.59
CA ALA A 93 -27.88 -11.72 -3.52
C ALA A 93 -27.79 -11.22 -2.07
N LEU A 94 -28.53 -11.85 -1.17
CA LEU A 94 -28.50 -11.51 0.26
C LEU A 94 -27.14 -11.86 0.89
N SER A 95 -26.55 -12.98 0.47
CA SER A 95 -25.21 -13.36 0.91
C SER A 95 -24.15 -12.35 0.48
N LEU A 96 -24.24 -11.86 -0.75
CA LEU A 96 -23.34 -10.83 -1.25
C LEU A 96 -23.50 -9.51 -0.47
N ALA A 97 -24.74 -9.10 -0.22
CA ALA A 97 -25.02 -7.91 0.58
C ALA A 97 -24.46 -8.03 1.99
N LYS A 98 -24.59 -9.21 2.61
CA LYS A 98 -24.04 -9.48 3.93
C LYS A 98 -22.52 -9.36 3.92
N GLU A 99 -21.85 -9.89 2.90
CA GLU A 99 -20.39 -9.75 2.77
C GLU A 99 -19.96 -8.31 2.65
N CYS A 100 -20.69 -7.50 1.88
CA CYS A 100 -20.40 -6.08 1.76
C CYS A 100 -20.49 -5.35 3.10
N TYR A 101 -21.45 -5.69 3.94
CA TYR A 101 -21.59 -5.10 5.27
C TYR A 101 -20.58 -5.62 6.28
N SER A 102 -19.99 -6.78 6.03
CA SER A 102 -18.99 -7.39 6.91
C SER A 102 -17.58 -6.88 6.68
N MET A 103 -17.34 -6.19 5.56
CA MET A 103 -16.04 -5.60 5.25
C MET A 103 -15.79 -4.29 6.03
#